data_552ca95d50be9d377f53e76478339c1b
#
_entry.id   552ca95d50be9d377f53e76478339c1b
#
_cell.length_a   1.000
_cell.length_b   1.000
_cell.length_c   1.000
_cell.angle_alpha   90.00
_cell.angle_beta   90.00
_cell.angle_gamma   90.00
#
_symmetry.space_group_name_H-M   'P 1'
#
loop_
_entity.id
_entity.type
_entity.pdbx_description
1 polymer ?
#
loop_
_entity_poly.entity_id
_entity_poly.type
_entity_poly.pdbx_seq_one_letter_code
_entity_poly.pdbx_strand_id
1 'polypeptide(L)'
;MSFVTIGIIWINHHTFMAQIGKVDRLFLLLNVGLLLCVAFIPFPTRLVTEQFRSEGARAAALVYGVTLTATAVFFNAIWFYASAGGRLLRDDHDPRTVKGITRSYLPGPWIYLVATLVAFVSPTASVVLFGAVAVFYVVESSWFGRSRTKG
;
A
#
# COMPACT_ATOMS: atom_id res chain seq x y z
N MET A 1 0.54 -3.55 -15.07
CA MET A 1 -0.18 -3.30 -13.80
C MET A 1 0.78 -3.30 -12.60
N SER A 2 1.55 -4.36 -12.34
CA SER A 2 2.41 -4.47 -11.15
C SER A 2 3.44 -3.35 -11.01
N PHE A 3 4.06 -2.89 -12.11
CA PHE A 3 5.04 -1.81 -12.05
C PHE A 3 4.46 -0.49 -11.52
N VAL A 4 3.24 -0.13 -11.96
CA VAL A 4 2.55 1.07 -11.48
C VAL A 4 2.22 0.94 -10.00
N THR A 5 1.70 -0.20 -9.57
CA THR A 5 1.38 -0.48 -8.15
C THR A 5 2.63 -0.38 -7.27
N ILE A 6 3.74 -0.99 -7.70
CA ILE A 6 5.02 -0.91 -6.98
C ILE A 6 5.52 0.53 -6.92
N GLY A 7 5.41 1.28 -8.02
CA GLY A 7 5.80 2.69 -8.08
C GLY A 7 5.01 3.55 -7.09
N ILE A 8 3.69 3.34 -6.97
CA ILE A 8 2.84 4.04 -6.00
C ILE A 8 3.26 3.71 -4.57
N ILE A 9 3.47 2.42 -4.27
CA ILE A 9 3.94 1.98 -2.95
C ILE A 9 5.27 2.66 -2.63
N TRP A 10 6.19 2.72 -3.58
CA TRP A 10 7.49 3.35 -3.40
C TRP A 10 7.39 4.86 -3.12
N ILE A 11 6.57 5.59 -3.88
CA ILE A 11 6.34 7.04 -3.67
C ILE A 11 5.78 7.28 -2.26
N ASN A 12 4.77 6.53 -1.86
CA ASN A 12 4.18 6.65 -0.53
C ASN A 12 5.16 6.26 0.59
N HIS A 13 5.94 5.20 0.38
CA HIS A 13 7.00 4.79 1.30
C HIS A 13 8.06 5.88 1.45
N HIS A 14 8.53 6.47 0.35
CA HIS A 14 9.48 7.57 0.38
C HIS A 14 8.92 8.78 1.13
N THR A 15 7.62 9.08 0.94
CA THR A 15 6.96 10.22 1.61
C THR A 15 6.96 10.07 3.12
N PHE A 16 6.62 8.90 3.65
CA PHE A 16 6.63 8.72 5.10
C PHE A 16 8.05 8.55 5.66
N MET A 17 8.97 7.92 4.90
CA MET A 17 10.39 7.80 5.32
C MET A 17 11.05 9.17 5.54
N ALA A 18 10.63 10.20 4.82
CA ALA A 18 11.09 11.57 5.04
C ALA A 18 10.76 12.12 6.44
N GLN A 19 9.78 11.55 7.14
CA GLN A 19 9.40 11.91 8.51
C GLN A 19 10.19 11.11 9.57
N ILE A 20 10.92 10.07 9.17
CA ILE A 20 11.65 9.17 10.07
C ILE A 20 13.03 9.78 10.38
N GLY A 21 13.32 9.95 11.66
CA GLY A 21 14.62 10.45 12.14
C GLY A 21 15.49 9.37 12.78
N LYS A 22 14.86 8.30 13.27
CA LYS A 22 15.56 7.20 13.97
C LYS A 22 15.08 5.87 13.41
N VAL A 23 15.94 4.86 13.44
CA VAL A 23 15.64 3.52 12.93
C VAL A 23 16.06 2.51 13.97
N ASP A 24 15.15 1.58 14.31
CA ASP A 24 15.43 0.46 15.19
C ASP A 24 15.25 -0.90 14.47
N ARG A 25 15.62 -1.98 15.15
CA ARG A 25 15.59 -3.32 14.59
C ARG A 25 14.19 -3.76 14.16
N LEU A 26 13.15 -3.42 14.93
CA LEU A 26 11.78 -3.83 14.60
C LEU A 26 11.27 -3.07 13.38
N PHE A 27 11.58 -1.79 13.28
CA PHE A 27 11.28 -0.99 12.09
C PHE A 27 11.89 -1.60 10.83
N LEU A 28 13.16 -2.03 10.90
CA LEU A 28 13.84 -2.70 9.77
C LEU A 28 13.18 -4.04 9.42
N LEU A 29 12.81 -4.86 10.42
CA LEU A 29 12.13 -6.14 10.16
C LEU A 29 10.77 -5.94 9.48
N LEU A 30 10.00 -4.94 9.91
CA LEU A 30 8.73 -4.59 9.26
C LEU A 30 8.95 -4.14 7.82
N ASN A 31 10.01 -3.36 7.54
CA ASN A 31 10.38 -2.98 6.18
C ASN A 31 10.77 -4.19 5.32
N VAL A 32 11.51 -5.15 5.87
CA VAL A 32 11.82 -6.41 5.16
C VAL A 32 10.53 -7.15 4.82
N GLY A 33 9.56 -7.24 5.75
CA GLY A 33 8.25 -7.83 5.49
C GLY A 33 7.50 -7.12 4.35
N LEU A 34 7.51 -5.78 4.34
CA LEU A 34 6.94 -4.99 3.25
C LEU A 34 7.64 -5.30 1.91
N LEU A 35 8.97 -5.30 1.89
CA LEU A 35 9.75 -5.59 0.67
C LEU A 35 9.48 -6.99 0.12
N LEU A 36 9.32 -8.00 0.98
CA LEU A 36 8.92 -9.35 0.57
C LEU A 36 7.55 -9.34 -0.11
N CYS A 37 6.57 -8.66 0.46
CA CYS A 37 5.24 -8.53 -0.16
C CYS A 37 5.34 -7.82 -1.52
N VAL A 38 6.09 -6.71 -1.61
CA VAL A 38 6.28 -5.95 -2.85
C VAL A 38 6.97 -6.78 -3.93
N ALA A 39 8.03 -7.50 -3.57
CA ALA A 39 8.74 -8.39 -4.49
C ALA A 39 7.85 -9.54 -5.01
N PHE A 40 6.86 -9.95 -4.23
CA PHE A 40 5.92 -11.01 -4.60
C PHE A 40 4.79 -10.53 -5.54
N ILE A 41 4.44 -9.22 -5.57
CA ILE A 41 3.33 -8.67 -6.38
C ILE A 41 3.34 -9.10 -7.85
N PRO A 42 4.47 -9.18 -8.58
CA PRO A 42 4.46 -9.59 -9.98
C PRO A 42 3.89 -10.99 -10.21
N PHE A 43 4.10 -11.91 -9.28
CA PHE A 43 3.60 -13.28 -9.38
C PHE A 43 2.05 -13.35 -9.40
N PRO A 44 1.31 -12.86 -8.39
CA PRO A 44 -0.15 -12.89 -8.44
C PRO A 44 -0.73 -12.00 -9.55
N THR A 45 -0.03 -10.92 -9.97
CA THR A 45 -0.45 -10.13 -11.12
C THR A 45 -0.46 -10.98 -12.40
N ARG A 46 0.58 -11.80 -12.60
CA ARG A 46 0.66 -12.74 -13.71
C ARG A 46 -0.46 -13.78 -13.65
N LEU A 47 -0.69 -14.37 -12.46
CA LEU A 47 -1.79 -15.32 -12.26
C LEU A 47 -3.15 -14.74 -12.65
N VAL A 48 -3.45 -13.52 -12.23
CA VAL A 48 -4.70 -12.83 -12.61
C VAL A 48 -4.80 -12.69 -14.12
N THR A 49 -3.70 -12.30 -14.79
CA THR A 49 -3.71 -12.11 -16.25
C THR A 49 -3.93 -13.43 -17.00
N GLU A 50 -3.28 -14.52 -16.57
CA GLU A 50 -3.38 -15.85 -17.21
C GLU A 50 -4.72 -16.52 -16.92
N GLN A 51 -5.29 -16.33 -15.74
CA GLN A 51 -6.49 -17.03 -15.27
C GLN A 51 -7.79 -16.21 -15.38
N PHE A 52 -7.76 -15.01 -15.95
CA PHE A 52 -8.86 -14.03 -15.91
C PHE A 52 -10.21 -14.57 -16.39
N ARG A 53 -10.21 -15.52 -17.34
CA ARG A 53 -11.41 -16.14 -17.93
C ARG A 53 -11.51 -17.64 -17.70
N SER A 54 -10.74 -18.19 -16.77
CA SER A 54 -10.71 -19.61 -16.43
C SER A 54 -11.37 -19.89 -15.09
N GLU A 55 -11.51 -21.16 -14.75
CA GLU A 55 -11.97 -21.61 -13.43
C GLU A 55 -11.02 -21.16 -12.32
N GLY A 56 -9.75 -20.90 -12.65
CA GLY A 56 -8.74 -20.36 -11.73
C GLY A 56 -8.86 -18.87 -11.37
N ALA A 57 -9.76 -18.12 -12.00
CA ALA A 57 -9.88 -16.69 -11.85
C ALA A 57 -10.11 -16.27 -10.38
N ARG A 58 -10.92 -17.02 -9.64
CA ARG A 58 -11.18 -16.75 -8.21
C ARG A 58 -9.94 -16.93 -7.37
N ALA A 59 -9.21 -18.04 -7.54
CA ALA A 59 -7.98 -18.30 -6.80
C ALA A 59 -6.92 -17.24 -7.12
N ALA A 60 -6.75 -16.86 -8.38
CA ALA A 60 -5.84 -15.81 -8.80
C ALA A 60 -6.19 -14.45 -8.17
N ALA A 61 -7.47 -14.05 -8.17
CA ALA A 61 -7.93 -12.82 -7.56
C ALA A 61 -7.73 -12.80 -6.04
N LEU A 62 -7.95 -13.95 -5.36
CA LEU A 62 -7.69 -14.08 -3.92
C LEU A 62 -6.21 -13.97 -3.59
N VAL A 63 -5.33 -14.67 -4.31
CA VAL A 63 -3.88 -14.58 -4.09
C VAL A 63 -3.38 -13.14 -4.30
N TYR A 64 -3.86 -12.48 -5.34
CA TYR A 64 -3.55 -11.07 -5.59
C TYR A 64 -4.05 -10.17 -4.46
N GLY A 65 -5.30 -10.33 -4.05
CA GLY A 65 -5.92 -9.54 -3.00
C GLY A 65 -5.24 -9.73 -1.63
N VAL A 66 -4.94 -10.99 -1.25
CA VAL A 66 -4.20 -11.28 -0.01
C VAL A 66 -2.82 -10.62 -0.04
N THR A 67 -2.12 -10.65 -1.17
CA THR A 67 -0.81 -10.01 -1.32
C THR A 67 -0.90 -8.50 -1.12
N LEU A 68 -1.88 -7.84 -1.76
CA LEU A 68 -2.07 -6.39 -1.60
C LEU A 68 -2.53 -6.01 -0.19
N THR A 69 -3.41 -6.81 0.42
CA THR A 69 -3.84 -6.61 1.81
C THR A 69 -2.66 -6.74 2.77
N ALA A 70 -1.83 -7.77 2.62
CA ALA A 70 -0.62 -7.94 3.43
C ALA A 70 0.36 -6.77 3.24
N THR A 71 0.56 -6.32 2.00
CA THR A 71 1.37 -5.14 1.70
C THR A 71 0.85 -3.89 2.44
N ALA A 72 -0.46 -3.64 2.40
CA ALA A 72 -1.08 -2.52 3.09
C ALA A 72 -0.99 -2.64 4.62
N VAL A 73 -1.10 -3.85 5.16
CA VAL A 73 -0.93 -4.11 6.60
C VAL A 73 0.50 -3.81 7.05
N PHE A 74 1.51 -4.32 6.35
CA PHE A 74 2.91 -4.01 6.68
C PHE A 74 3.22 -2.52 6.55
N PHE A 75 2.72 -1.88 5.49
CA PHE A 75 2.88 -0.46 5.27
C PHE A 75 2.32 0.37 6.43
N ASN A 76 1.11 0.05 6.87
CA ASN A 76 0.49 0.68 8.04
C ASN A 76 1.22 0.34 9.34
N ALA A 77 1.63 -0.92 9.54
CA ALA A 77 2.36 -1.34 10.72
C ALA A 77 3.66 -0.55 10.90
N ILE A 78 4.42 -0.33 9.82
CA ILE A 78 5.64 0.48 9.83
C ILE A 78 5.32 1.91 10.27
N TRP A 79 4.31 2.53 9.66
CA TRP A 79 3.93 3.90 9.95
C TRP A 79 3.43 4.06 11.40
N PHE A 80 2.50 3.22 11.83
CA PHE A 80 1.96 3.30 13.19
C PHE A 80 3.02 3.01 14.25
N TYR A 81 3.91 2.05 14.00
CA TYR A 81 5.03 1.78 14.89
C TYR A 81 5.97 2.99 15.02
N ALA A 82 6.31 3.62 13.93
CA ALA A 82 7.21 4.78 13.91
C ALA A 82 6.58 6.04 14.51
N SER A 83 5.29 6.28 14.24
CA SER A 83 4.58 7.48 14.68
C SER A 83 4.03 7.39 16.10
N ALA A 84 3.91 6.19 16.70
CA ALA A 84 3.40 5.99 18.03
C ALA A 84 4.28 6.73 19.08
N GLY A 85 3.70 7.77 19.71
CA GLY A 85 4.40 8.61 20.68
C GLY A 85 5.60 9.38 20.11
N GLY A 86 5.68 9.53 18.78
CA GLY A 86 6.81 10.19 18.11
C GLY A 86 8.12 9.38 18.14
N ARG A 87 8.04 8.07 18.43
CA ARG A 87 9.19 7.19 18.75
C ARG A 87 10.34 7.28 17.76
N LEU A 88 10.04 7.21 16.46
CA LEU A 88 11.05 7.19 15.39
C LEU A 88 10.95 8.42 14.48
N LEU A 89 10.05 9.34 14.74
CA LEU A 89 9.91 10.56 13.96
C LEU A 89 11.09 11.51 14.20
N ARG A 90 11.34 12.37 13.23
CA ARG A 90 12.30 13.47 13.35
C ARG A 90 11.87 14.42 14.46
N ASP A 91 12.83 15.03 15.14
CA ASP A 91 12.56 15.98 16.22
C ASP A 91 11.86 17.27 15.72
N ASP A 92 12.03 17.60 14.43
CA ASP A 92 11.44 18.75 13.72
C ASP A 92 10.16 18.39 12.94
N HIS A 93 9.52 17.22 13.21
CA HIS A 93 8.34 16.80 12.49
C HIS A 93 7.14 17.75 12.73
N ASP A 94 6.37 18.01 11.65
CA ASP A 94 5.12 18.76 11.73
C ASP A 94 3.96 17.83 12.13
N PRO A 95 3.30 18.06 13.29
CA PRO A 95 2.18 17.24 13.74
C PRO A 95 1.00 17.21 12.77
N ARG A 96 0.80 18.27 11.98
CA ARG A 96 -0.26 18.32 10.96
C ARG A 96 0.03 17.37 9.82
N THR A 97 1.28 17.33 9.37
CA THR A 97 1.74 16.40 8.33
C THR A 97 1.61 14.95 8.79
N VAL A 98 2.05 14.63 10.00
CA VAL A 98 1.93 13.28 10.60
C VAL A 98 0.46 12.85 10.68
N LYS A 99 -0.43 13.72 11.16
CA LYS A 99 -1.88 13.44 11.23
C LYS A 99 -2.50 13.24 9.85
N GLY A 100 -2.08 14.01 8.86
CA GLY A 100 -2.50 13.88 7.46
C GLY A 100 -2.12 12.52 6.89
N ILE A 101 -0.86 12.10 7.02
CA ILE A 101 -0.37 10.80 6.57
C ILE A 101 -1.12 9.67 7.26
N THR A 102 -1.29 9.73 8.58
CA THR A 102 -2.03 8.71 9.34
C THR A 102 -3.46 8.55 8.82
N ARG A 103 -4.15 9.67 8.56
CA ARG A 103 -5.53 9.64 8.05
C ARG A 103 -5.62 9.06 6.64
N SER A 104 -4.64 9.31 5.79
CA SER A 104 -4.61 8.78 4.41
C SER A 104 -4.33 7.29 4.38
N TYR A 105 -3.51 6.76 5.31
CA TYR A 105 -3.10 5.36 5.27
C TYR A 105 -4.06 4.41 6.01
N LEU A 106 -4.77 4.91 7.03
CA LEU A 106 -5.67 4.11 7.86
C LEU A 106 -6.70 3.28 7.07
N PRO A 107 -7.38 3.79 6.02
CA PRO A 107 -8.39 3.03 5.30
C PRO A 107 -7.78 1.97 4.35
N GLY A 108 -6.49 2.07 4.00
CA GLY A 108 -5.85 1.22 2.99
C GLY A 108 -6.07 -0.29 3.20
N PRO A 109 -5.70 -0.87 4.35
CA PRO A 109 -5.87 -2.31 4.60
C PRO A 109 -7.32 -2.77 4.50
N TRP A 110 -8.27 -1.96 4.95
CA TRP A 110 -9.70 -2.26 4.89
C TRP A 110 -10.24 -2.25 3.47
N ILE A 111 -9.82 -1.29 2.65
CA ILE A 111 -10.20 -1.21 1.24
C ILE A 111 -9.71 -2.45 0.49
N TYR A 112 -8.44 -2.85 0.66
CA TYR A 112 -7.89 -4.05 0.03
C TYR A 112 -8.53 -5.32 0.56
N LEU A 113 -8.83 -5.41 1.86
CA LEU A 113 -9.53 -6.54 2.44
C LEU A 113 -10.93 -6.70 1.84
N VAL A 114 -11.73 -5.62 1.76
CA VAL A 114 -13.06 -5.64 1.16
C VAL A 114 -12.98 -6.05 -0.31
N ALA A 115 -12.06 -5.46 -1.09
CA ALA A 115 -11.86 -5.83 -2.49
C ALA A 115 -11.46 -7.31 -2.64
N THR A 116 -10.68 -7.85 -1.70
CA THR A 116 -10.32 -9.28 -1.66
C THR A 116 -11.55 -10.15 -1.38
N LEU A 117 -12.39 -9.78 -0.42
CA LEU A 117 -13.61 -10.52 -0.09
C LEU A 117 -14.60 -10.54 -1.27
N VAL A 118 -14.66 -9.49 -2.07
CA VAL A 118 -15.48 -9.44 -3.30
C VAL A 118 -15.07 -10.53 -4.30
N ALA A 119 -13.83 -11.03 -4.27
CA ALA A 119 -13.39 -12.12 -5.14
C ALA A 119 -14.15 -13.43 -4.91
N PHE A 120 -14.73 -13.64 -3.73
CA PHE A 120 -15.59 -14.81 -3.46
C PHE A 120 -16.89 -14.77 -4.26
N VAL A 121 -17.43 -13.57 -4.53
CA VAL A 121 -18.65 -13.35 -5.29
C VAL A 121 -18.36 -13.16 -6.77
N SER A 122 -17.42 -12.28 -7.10
CA SER A 122 -17.04 -11.94 -8.47
C SER A 122 -15.56 -11.63 -8.58
N PRO A 123 -14.74 -12.56 -9.11
CA PRO A 123 -13.32 -12.32 -9.35
C PRO A 123 -13.06 -11.08 -10.22
N THR A 124 -13.88 -10.89 -11.25
CA THR A 124 -13.77 -9.73 -12.17
C THR A 124 -14.02 -8.41 -11.43
N ALA A 125 -15.07 -8.34 -10.60
CA ALA A 125 -15.36 -7.14 -9.82
C ALA A 125 -14.23 -6.82 -8.82
N SER A 126 -13.65 -7.83 -8.19
CA SER A 126 -12.50 -7.70 -7.31
C SER A 126 -11.29 -7.09 -8.03
N VAL A 127 -10.93 -7.62 -9.20
CA VAL A 127 -9.81 -7.10 -10.01
C VAL A 127 -10.05 -5.67 -10.48
N VAL A 128 -11.28 -5.33 -10.87
CA VAL A 128 -11.66 -3.96 -11.24
C VAL A 128 -11.53 -3.01 -10.04
N LEU A 129 -11.95 -3.44 -8.84
CA LEU A 129 -11.80 -2.66 -7.62
C LEU A 129 -10.31 -2.40 -7.30
N PHE A 130 -9.43 -3.40 -7.42
CA PHE A 130 -8.00 -3.19 -7.23
C PHE A 130 -7.44 -2.18 -8.23
N GLY A 131 -7.87 -2.25 -9.50
CA GLY A 131 -7.50 -1.27 -10.53
C GLY A 131 -7.98 0.15 -10.19
N ALA A 132 -9.23 0.29 -9.74
CA ALA A 132 -9.80 1.57 -9.33
C ALA A 132 -9.05 2.17 -8.12
N VAL A 133 -8.71 1.36 -7.12
CA VAL A 133 -7.92 1.79 -5.96
C VAL A 133 -6.51 2.23 -6.39
N ALA A 134 -5.87 1.50 -7.29
CA ALA A 134 -4.56 1.89 -7.82
C ALA A 134 -4.62 3.24 -8.54
N VAL A 135 -5.63 3.47 -9.39
CA VAL A 135 -5.84 4.76 -10.08
C VAL A 135 -6.10 5.88 -9.08
N PHE A 136 -6.93 5.64 -8.07
CA PHE A 136 -7.21 6.60 -7.02
C PHE A 136 -5.92 7.07 -6.33
N TYR A 137 -5.05 6.16 -5.92
CA TYR A 137 -3.78 6.50 -5.27
C TYR A 137 -2.79 7.20 -6.21
N VAL A 138 -2.81 6.92 -7.52
CA VAL A 138 -2.02 7.66 -8.52
C VAL A 138 -2.46 9.13 -8.56
N VAL A 139 -3.76 9.37 -8.61
CA VAL A 139 -4.32 10.74 -8.68
C VAL A 139 -4.05 11.49 -7.38
N GLU A 140 -4.26 10.85 -6.23
CA GLU A 140 -3.99 11.45 -4.92
C GLU A 140 -2.51 11.85 -4.77
N SER A 141 -1.57 10.95 -5.13
CA SER A 141 -0.14 11.22 -5.04
C SER A 141 0.30 12.39 -5.94
N SER A 142 -0.35 12.56 -7.10
CA SER A 142 -0.06 13.67 -8.02
C SER A 142 -0.54 15.04 -7.50
N TRP A 143 -1.56 15.06 -6.65
CA TRP A 143 -2.09 16.29 -6.05
C TRP A 143 -1.20 16.78 -4.91
N PHE A 144 -0.74 15.92 -4.04
CA PHE A 144 0.19 16.27 -2.96
C PHE A 144 1.58 16.71 -3.45
N GLY A 145 2.02 16.24 -4.61
CA GLY A 145 3.27 16.67 -5.24
C GLY A 145 3.24 18.12 -5.74
N ARG A 146 2.07 18.64 -6.14
CA ARG A 146 1.94 20.00 -6.68
C ARG A 146 1.93 21.12 -5.63
N SER A 147 1.60 20.81 -4.39
CA SER A 147 1.56 21.81 -3.31
C SER A 147 2.95 22.20 -2.78
N ARG A 148 3.99 21.42 -3.06
CA ARG A 148 5.37 21.69 -2.63
C ARG A 148 6.22 22.56 -3.58
N THR A 149 5.73 22.85 -4.79
CA THR A 149 6.48 23.66 -5.78
C THR A 149 6.05 25.14 -5.81
N LYS A 150 5.23 25.59 -4.88
CA LYS A 150 4.82 27.00 -4.73
C LYS A 150 5.15 27.54 -3.32
N GLY A 151 6.38 27.38 -2.93
CA GLY A 151 6.93 28.00 -1.72
C GLY A 151 8.38 28.40 -1.94
#